data_9747c1cd185165434c8c780da6939708
#
_entry.id   9747c1cd185165434c8c780da6939708
#
_cell.length_a   1.000
_cell.length_b   1.000
_cell.length_c   1.000
_cell.angle_alpha   90.00
_cell.angle_beta   90.00
_cell.angle_gamma   90.00
#
_symmetry.space_group_name_H-M   'P 1'
#
loop_
_entity.id
_entity.type
_entity.pdbx_description
1 polymer ?
#
loop_
_entity_poly.entity_id
_entity_poly.type
_entity_poly.pdbx_seq_one_letter_code
_entity_poly.pdbx_strand_id
1 'polypeptide(L)'
;MIDVIVATGASIIDMDFFEALGFRHYQGSQFQDDTQLRENYIDRIYDTYIDEEELQMCDKIICEIADTLDPRSYTSREFIYEMGKYLKKNSKKKDSLIETAFDNNVPIFCPAFTDSSASKKSISTIEAPVATIASTILYLTRSL
;
A
#
# COMPACT_ATOMS: atom_id res chain seq x y z
N MET A 1 -1.26 -24.04 4.87
CA MET A 1 -1.83 -22.97 5.72
C MET A 1 -0.80 -21.84 5.75
N ILE A 2 -1.21 -20.59 5.66
CA ILE A 2 -0.31 -19.42 5.75
C ILE A 2 -0.62 -18.75 7.09
N ASP A 3 0.40 -18.57 7.93
CA ASP A 3 0.25 -18.00 9.26
C ASP A 3 0.58 -16.50 9.29
N VAL A 4 1.44 -16.05 8.36
CA VAL A 4 1.89 -14.66 8.28
C VAL A 4 2.35 -14.32 6.86
N ILE A 5 2.16 -13.06 6.47
CA ILE A 5 2.68 -12.50 5.23
C ILE A 5 3.66 -11.37 5.59
N VAL A 6 4.81 -11.35 4.94
CA VAL A 6 5.77 -10.24 5.01
C VAL A 6 5.98 -9.72 3.59
N ALA A 7 5.77 -8.44 3.39
CA ALA A 7 5.81 -7.82 2.07
C ALA A 7 6.44 -6.41 2.13
N THR A 8 6.80 -5.87 0.97
CA THR A 8 7.25 -4.49 0.83
C THR A 8 6.06 -3.54 0.67
N GLY A 9 6.27 -2.25 0.94
CA GLY A 9 5.28 -1.21 0.68
C GLY A 9 4.83 -1.18 -0.78
N ALA A 10 5.79 -1.27 -1.71
CA ALA A 10 5.50 -1.33 -3.14
C ALA A 10 4.55 -2.50 -3.50
N SER A 11 4.76 -3.70 -2.95
CA SER A 11 3.89 -4.85 -3.25
C SER A 11 2.49 -4.70 -2.66
N ILE A 12 2.38 -4.11 -1.48
CA ILE A 12 1.09 -3.98 -0.77
C ILE A 12 0.31 -2.77 -1.24
N ILE A 13 0.96 -1.62 -1.38
CA ILE A 13 0.28 -0.35 -1.71
C ILE A 13 0.23 -0.15 -3.21
N ASP A 14 1.42 -0.10 -3.85
CA ASP A 14 1.53 0.35 -5.25
C ASP A 14 1.08 -0.74 -6.24
N MET A 15 0.96 -2.00 -5.80
CA MET A 15 0.43 -3.08 -6.64
C MET A 15 -0.92 -3.59 -6.14
N ASP A 16 -0.97 -4.29 -5.00
CA ASP A 16 -2.17 -5.01 -4.59
C ASP A 16 -3.35 -4.07 -4.26
N PHE A 17 -3.11 -3.06 -3.41
CA PHE A 17 -4.17 -2.11 -3.03
C PHE A 17 -4.62 -1.25 -4.20
N PHE A 18 -3.67 -0.74 -4.99
CA PHE A 18 -3.92 0.05 -6.19
C PHE A 18 -4.79 -0.72 -7.20
N GLU A 19 -4.41 -1.97 -7.52
CA GLU A 19 -5.19 -2.81 -8.43
C GLU A 19 -6.53 -3.25 -7.83
N ALA A 20 -6.61 -3.48 -6.52
CA ALA A 20 -7.87 -3.83 -5.85
C ALA A 20 -8.91 -2.70 -5.96
N LEU A 21 -8.48 -1.44 -5.98
CA LEU A 21 -9.32 -0.29 -6.24
C LEU A 21 -9.81 -0.20 -7.69
N GLY A 22 -9.28 -1.04 -8.59
CA GLY A 22 -9.63 -1.11 -10.01
C GLY A 22 -8.74 -0.27 -10.92
N PHE A 23 -7.67 0.29 -10.39
CA PHE A 23 -6.63 0.96 -11.15
C PHE A 23 -5.73 -0.06 -11.86
N ARG A 24 -4.93 0.36 -12.83
CA ARG A 24 -4.19 -0.56 -13.69
C ARG A 24 -2.75 -0.15 -13.91
N HIS A 25 -1.89 -1.15 -13.98
CA HIS A 25 -0.57 -1.03 -14.56
C HIS A 25 -0.63 -1.39 -16.04
N TYR A 26 0.14 -0.68 -16.84
CA TYR A 26 0.20 -0.89 -18.29
C TYR A 26 1.63 -1.27 -18.69
N GLN A 27 1.76 -2.20 -19.62
CA GLN A 27 3.05 -2.52 -20.21
C GLN A 27 3.36 -1.55 -21.33
N GLY A 28 4.50 -0.91 -21.26
CA GLY A 28 4.99 0.05 -22.26
C GLY A 28 6.39 -0.26 -22.73
N SER A 29 7.03 0.71 -23.39
CA SER A 29 8.41 0.63 -23.84
C SER A 29 9.36 1.24 -22.81
N GLN A 30 10.41 0.53 -22.47
CA GLN A 30 11.49 1.06 -21.62
C GLN A 30 12.30 2.20 -22.28
N PHE A 31 12.13 2.40 -23.58
CA PHE A 31 12.86 3.41 -24.37
C PHE A 31 12.00 4.63 -24.71
N GLN A 32 10.79 4.72 -24.17
CA GLN A 32 9.94 5.88 -24.38
C GLN A 32 10.55 7.12 -23.73
N ASP A 33 10.34 8.28 -24.37
CA ASP A 33 10.76 9.58 -23.86
C ASP A 33 9.96 9.95 -22.61
N ASP A 34 10.63 10.06 -21.48
CA ASP A 34 10.03 10.39 -20.19
C ASP A 34 9.40 11.80 -20.18
N THR A 35 9.87 12.71 -21.01
CA THR A 35 9.29 14.06 -21.14
C THR A 35 7.88 13.97 -21.72
N GLN A 36 7.70 13.16 -22.77
CA GLN A 36 6.40 12.94 -23.36
C GLN A 36 5.43 12.20 -22.44
N LEU A 37 5.93 11.22 -21.68
CA LEU A 37 5.11 10.50 -20.72
C LEU A 37 4.65 11.44 -19.61
N ARG A 38 5.52 12.27 -19.07
CA ARG A 38 5.23 13.25 -18.05
C ARG A 38 4.19 14.30 -18.50
N GLU A 39 4.26 14.75 -19.74
CA GLU A 39 3.26 15.67 -20.32
C GLU A 39 1.86 15.04 -20.39
N ASN A 40 1.77 13.70 -20.40
CA ASN A 40 0.53 12.94 -20.39
C ASN A 40 0.16 12.37 -19.02
N TYR A 41 0.82 12.81 -17.94
CA TYR A 41 0.60 12.34 -16.57
C TYR A 41 0.80 10.82 -16.43
N ILE A 42 1.82 10.29 -17.10
CA ILE A 42 2.19 8.86 -17.04
C ILE A 42 3.53 8.74 -16.34
N ASP A 43 3.56 8.04 -15.23
CA ASP A 43 4.77 7.61 -14.57
C ASP A 43 5.26 6.29 -15.17
N ARG A 44 6.58 6.15 -15.29
CA ARG A 44 7.22 4.97 -15.84
C ARG A 44 8.27 4.40 -14.89
N ILE A 45 8.12 3.11 -14.62
CA ILE A 45 9.13 2.30 -13.94
C ILE A 45 9.55 1.20 -14.90
N TYR A 46 10.68 1.38 -15.58
CA TYR A 46 11.19 0.50 -16.61
C TYR A 46 10.20 0.38 -17.80
N ASP A 47 9.50 -0.73 -17.94
CA ASP A 47 8.48 -1.00 -18.96
C ASP A 47 7.05 -0.99 -18.39
N THR A 48 6.88 -0.59 -17.15
CA THR A 48 5.57 -0.46 -16.50
C THR A 48 5.17 1.00 -16.45
N TYR A 49 3.97 1.29 -16.94
CA TYR A 49 3.37 2.61 -16.95
C TYR A 49 2.24 2.68 -15.94
N ILE A 50 2.15 3.80 -15.25
CA ILE A 50 1.14 4.07 -14.22
C ILE A 50 0.54 5.44 -14.51
N ASP A 51 -0.77 5.55 -14.45
CA ASP A 51 -1.46 6.83 -14.52
C ASP A 51 -1.27 7.60 -13.21
N GLU A 52 -0.71 8.81 -13.29
CA GLU A 52 -0.42 9.64 -12.13
C GLU A 52 -1.68 10.11 -11.40
N GLU A 53 -2.78 10.33 -12.12
CA GLU A 53 -4.05 10.71 -11.52
C GLU A 53 -4.66 9.54 -10.73
N GLU A 54 -4.57 8.31 -11.24
CA GLU A 54 -4.98 7.10 -10.52
C GLU A 54 -4.13 6.89 -9.25
N LEU A 55 -2.82 7.14 -9.33
CA LEU A 55 -1.91 7.05 -8.19
C LEU A 55 -2.27 8.07 -7.09
N GLN A 56 -2.56 9.32 -7.48
CA GLN A 56 -3.01 10.36 -6.56
C GLN A 56 -4.38 10.02 -5.94
N MET A 57 -5.26 9.37 -6.68
CA MET A 57 -6.54 8.92 -6.16
C MET A 57 -6.37 7.77 -5.16
N CYS A 58 -5.44 6.86 -5.39
CA CYS A 58 -5.07 5.82 -4.44
C CYS A 58 -4.57 6.43 -3.11
N ASP A 59 -3.66 7.42 -3.19
CA ASP A 59 -3.16 8.16 -2.03
C ASP A 59 -4.29 8.83 -1.24
N LYS A 60 -5.24 9.43 -1.94
CA LYS A 60 -6.40 10.09 -1.32
C LYS A 60 -7.25 9.08 -0.56
N ILE A 61 -7.51 7.91 -1.12
CA ILE A 61 -8.28 6.85 -0.47
C ILE A 61 -7.56 6.36 0.80
N ILE A 62 -6.23 6.22 0.77
CA ILE A 62 -5.46 5.85 1.95
C ILE A 62 -5.59 6.91 3.06
N CYS A 63 -5.53 8.19 2.70
CA CYS A 63 -5.77 9.28 3.64
C CYS A 63 -7.20 9.22 4.22
N GLU A 64 -8.21 8.98 3.38
CA GLU A 64 -9.59 8.82 3.83
C GLU A 64 -9.76 7.66 4.82
N ILE A 65 -9.08 6.52 4.58
CA ILE A 65 -9.07 5.41 5.55
C ILE A 65 -8.45 5.87 6.87
N ALA A 66 -7.31 6.54 6.82
CA ALA A 66 -6.63 7.06 8.01
C ALA A 66 -7.51 8.04 8.81
N ASP A 67 -8.23 8.92 8.13
CA ASP A 67 -9.13 9.90 8.75
C ASP A 67 -10.34 9.27 9.46
N THR A 68 -10.68 8.03 9.13
CA THR A 68 -11.76 7.29 9.82
C THR A 68 -11.31 6.62 11.11
N LEU A 69 -10.01 6.58 11.38
CA LEU A 69 -9.44 5.89 12.53
C LEU A 69 -9.41 6.79 13.78
N ASP A 70 -9.52 6.15 14.95
CA ASP A 70 -9.35 6.86 16.21
C ASP A 70 -7.92 7.44 16.33
N PRO A 71 -7.73 8.64 16.93
CA PRO A 71 -6.42 9.26 17.06
C PRO A 71 -5.54 8.51 18.09
N ARG A 72 -4.82 7.50 17.63
CA ARG A 72 -3.82 6.71 18.39
C ARG A 72 -2.70 6.23 17.47
N SER A 73 -1.65 5.71 18.06
CA SER A 73 -0.60 5.02 17.29
C SER A 73 -1.11 3.71 16.70
N TYR A 74 -0.85 3.49 15.42
CA TYR A 74 -1.12 2.26 14.69
C TYR A 74 0.19 1.62 14.22
N THR A 75 0.26 0.31 14.28
CA THR A 75 1.31 -0.44 13.59
C THR A 75 0.95 -0.57 12.10
N SER A 76 1.94 -0.81 11.23
CA SER A 76 1.66 -1.08 9.80
C SER A 76 0.69 -2.24 9.61
N ARG A 77 0.79 -3.28 10.45
CA ARG A 77 -0.12 -4.41 10.45
C ARG A 77 -1.57 -4.01 10.74
N GLU A 78 -1.81 -3.19 11.75
CA GLU A 78 -3.16 -2.72 12.10
C GLU A 78 -3.72 -1.84 10.97
N PHE A 79 -2.89 -0.99 10.39
CA PHE A 79 -3.34 -0.13 9.29
C PHE A 79 -3.67 -0.94 8.03
N ILE A 80 -2.83 -1.93 7.65
CA ILE A 80 -3.12 -2.83 6.53
C ILE A 80 -4.41 -3.64 6.79
N TYR A 81 -4.68 -4.02 8.03
CA TYR A 81 -5.94 -4.67 8.39
C TYR A 81 -7.16 -3.77 8.14
N GLU A 82 -7.08 -2.47 8.47
CA GLU A 82 -8.16 -1.51 8.17
C GLU A 82 -8.28 -1.26 6.64
N MET A 83 -7.17 -1.29 5.91
CA MET A 83 -7.22 -1.28 4.43
C MET A 83 -7.96 -2.51 3.89
N GLY A 84 -7.72 -3.70 4.44
CA GLY A 84 -8.45 -4.92 4.08
C GLY A 84 -9.96 -4.82 4.34
N LYS A 85 -10.31 -4.27 5.48
CA LYS A 85 -11.71 -3.98 5.85
C LYS A 85 -12.39 -2.99 4.89
N TYR A 86 -11.63 -1.98 4.43
CA TYR A 86 -12.09 -1.05 3.40
C TYR A 86 -12.30 -1.76 2.05
N LEU A 87 -11.31 -2.56 1.60
CA LEU A 87 -11.40 -3.31 0.36
C LEU A 87 -12.57 -4.29 0.35
N LYS A 88 -12.86 -4.95 1.46
CA LYS A 88 -14.02 -5.84 1.59
C LYS A 88 -15.33 -5.22 1.14
N LYS A 89 -15.45 -3.90 1.24
CA LYS A 89 -16.66 -3.15 0.85
C LYS A 89 -16.55 -2.47 -0.50
N ASN A 90 -15.34 -2.11 -0.91
CA ASN A 90 -15.09 -1.19 -2.01
C ASN A 90 -14.22 -1.77 -3.12
N SER A 91 -13.66 -2.99 -2.96
CA SER A 91 -12.78 -3.56 -3.97
C SER A 91 -13.55 -3.84 -5.27
N LYS A 92 -12.89 -3.56 -6.37
CA LYS A 92 -13.38 -3.85 -7.73
C LYS A 92 -12.77 -5.14 -8.29
N LYS A 93 -11.68 -5.63 -7.69
CA LYS A 93 -10.97 -6.84 -8.06
C LYS A 93 -10.99 -7.82 -6.88
N LYS A 94 -11.42 -9.07 -7.11
CA LYS A 94 -11.70 -10.04 -6.04
C LYS A 94 -10.49 -10.86 -5.57
N ASP A 95 -9.32 -10.65 -6.15
CA ASP A 95 -8.11 -11.45 -5.90
C ASP A 95 -7.01 -10.63 -5.20
N SER A 96 -7.40 -9.61 -4.44
CA SER A 96 -6.48 -8.84 -3.61
C SER A 96 -5.92 -9.69 -2.48
N LEU A 97 -4.59 -9.61 -2.29
CA LEU A 97 -3.88 -10.23 -1.18
C LEU A 97 -4.34 -9.65 0.16
N ILE A 98 -4.48 -8.32 0.24
CA ILE A 98 -4.90 -7.61 1.45
C ILE A 98 -6.32 -8.04 1.85
N GLU A 99 -7.27 -8.06 0.90
CA GLU A 99 -8.65 -8.49 1.16
C GLU A 99 -8.71 -9.94 1.59
N THR A 100 -7.98 -10.82 0.89
CA THR A 100 -7.92 -12.25 1.20
C THR A 100 -7.30 -12.51 2.58
N ALA A 101 -6.24 -11.80 2.93
CA ALA A 101 -5.60 -11.91 4.24
C ALA A 101 -6.52 -11.42 5.36
N PHE A 102 -7.24 -10.32 5.13
CA PHE A 102 -8.26 -9.83 6.06
C PHE A 102 -9.35 -10.87 6.31
N ASP A 103 -9.91 -11.46 5.25
CA ASP A 103 -10.98 -12.47 5.35
C ASP A 103 -10.54 -13.74 6.09
N ASN A 104 -9.27 -14.10 6.00
CA ASN A 104 -8.70 -15.27 6.66
C ASN A 104 -8.00 -14.94 7.99
N ASN A 105 -8.05 -13.68 8.44
CA ASN A 105 -7.37 -13.20 9.64
C ASN A 105 -5.86 -13.50 9.65
N VAL A 106 -5.22 -13.42 8.48
CA VAL A 106 -3.77 -13.59 8.31
C VAL A 106 -3.09 -12.23 8.41
N PRO A 107 -2.17 -12.01 9.36
CA PRO A 107 -1.51 -10.73 9.51
C PRO A 107 -0.51 -10.46 8.39
N ILE A 108 -0.49 -9.23 7.89
CA ILE A 108 0.50 -8.73 6.92
C ILE A 108 1.43 -7.76 7.64
N PHE A 109 2.73 -7.99 7.53
CA PHE A 109 3.78 -7.12 8.01
C PHE A 109 4.48 -6.46 6.83
N CYS A 110 4.60 -5.14 6.89
CA CYS A 110 5.31 -4.35 5.90
C CYS A 110 6.38 -3.51 6.60
N PRO A 111 7.64 -4.00 6.67
CA PRO A 111 8.71 -3.34 7.42
C PRO A 111 9.09 -1.95 6.89
N ALA A 112 9.00 -1.74 5.58
CA ALA A 112 9.31 -0.49 4.90
C ALA A 112 8.03 0.17 4.34
N PHE A 113 6.96 0.17 5.13
CA PHE A 113 5.66 0.74 4.72
C PHE A 113 5.77 2.20 4.28
N THR A 114 6.67 2.97 4.91
CA THR A 114 6.89 4.38 4.62
C THR A 114 7.65 4.65 3.32
N ASP A 115 8.21 3.62 2.70
CA ASP A 115 8.95 3.75 1.43
C ASP A 115 8.05 3.58 0.19
N SER A 116 6.76 3.31 0.39
CA SER A 116 5.78 3.32 -0.69
C SER A 116 5.34 4.76 -1.04
N SER A 117 4.92 4.99 -2.27
CA SER A 117 4.51 6.31 -2.77
C SER A 117 3.35 6.91 -1.96
N ALA A 118 2.39 6.09 -1.58
CA ALA A 118 1.20 6.50 -0.81
C ALA A 118 1.51 6.94 0.63
N SER A 119 2.58 6.44 1.22
CA SER A 119 2.88 6.67 2.64
C SER A 119 3.42 8.06 2.94
N LYS A 120 4.06 8.74 1.99
CA LYS A 120 4.65 10.07 2.22
C LYS A 120 3.62 11.14 2.57
N LYS A 121 2.39 11.02 2.08
CA LYS A 121 1.31 11.98 2.37
C LYS A 121 0.46 11.56 3.57
N SER A 122 0.18 10.27 3.72
CA SER A 122 -0.65 9.78 4.83
C SER A 122 0.03 9.91 6.19
N ILE A 123 1.36 9.80 6.26
CA ILE A 123 2.12 9.94 7.51
C ILE A 123 2.11 11.38 8.06
N SER A 124 1.99 12.40 7.23
CA SER A 124 1.85 13.78 7.71
C SER A 124 0.52 14.04 8.44
N THR A 125 -0.47 13.20 8.22
CA THR A 125 -1.79 13.25 8.87
C THR A 125 -1.87 12.34 10.08
N ILE A 126 -1.12 11.23 10.08
CA ILE A 126 -0.98 10.33 11.23
C ILE A 126 0.24 10.84 12.03
N GLU A 127 0.03 11.68 13.01
CA GLU A 127 1.07 12.11 13.99
C GLU A 127 1.50 10.93 14.89
N ALA A 128 1.82 9.79 14.30
CA ALA A 128 2.35 8.65 15.02
C ALA A 128 3.87 8.57 14.80
N PRO A 129 4.68 8.39 15.84
CA PRO A 129 6.12 8.30 15.68
C PRO A 129 6.48 7.06 14.87
N VAL A 130 6.95 7.27 13.64
CA VAL A 130 7.47 6.26 12.71
C VAL A 130 8.56 5.37 13.34
N ALA A 131 9.17 5.81 14.44
CA ALA A 131 10.15 5.07 15.20
C ALA A 131 9.66 3.73 15.79
N THR A 132 8.35 3.53 15.95
CA THR A 132 7.80 2.31 16.54
C THR A 132 7.71 1.16 15.52
N ILE A 133 7.71 1.44 14.23
CA ILE A 133 7.60 0.42 13.17
C ILE A 133 8.90 -0.40 13.06
N ALA A 134 10.05 0.22 13.28
CA ALA A 134 11.36 -0.45 13.21
C ALA A 134 11.63 -1.39 14.40
N SER A 135 11.01 -1.16 15.55
CA SER A 135 11.30 -1.93 16.78
C SER A 135 10.56 -3.27 16.85
N THR A 136 9.45 -3.43 16.13
CA THR A 136 8.65 -4.67 16.20
C THR A 136 9.30 -5.85 15.47
N ILE A 137 10.17 -5.59 14.50
CA ILE A 137 10.86 -6.64 13.72
C ILE A 137 11.97 -7.33 14.52
N LEU A 138 12.59 -6.64 15.47
CA LEU A 138 13.68 -7.18 16.27
C LEU A 138 13.23 -8.23 17.30
N TYR A 139 11.94 -8.32 17.60
CA TYR A 139 11.42 -9.29 18.59
C TYR A 139 11.09 -10.67 18.01
N LEU A 140 10.84 -10.78 16.71
CA LEU A 140 10.45 -12.07 16.09
C LEU A 140 11.65 -13.00 15.78
N THR A 141 12.88 -12.49 15.78
CA THR A 141 14.09 -13.29 15.50
C THR A 141 14.73 -13.91 16.73
N ARG A 142 14.17 -13.73 17.93
CA ARG A 142 14.77 -14.23 19.19
C ARG A 142 14.03 -15.41 19.83
N SER A 143 13.00 -15.97 19.21
CA SER A 143 12.24 -17.11 19.75
C SER A 143 12.11 -18.28 18.76
N LEU A 144 13.22 -18.61 18.09
CA LEU A 144 13.42 -19.92 17.44
C LEU A 144 14.67 -20.57 18.02
#